data_82de4416dd6c97b216bb373cfa03e23e
#
_entry.id   82de4416dd6c97b216bb373cfa03e23e
#
_cell.length_a   1.000
_cell.length_b   1.000
_cell.length_c   1.000
_cell.angle_alpha   90.00
_cell.angle_beta   90.00
_cell.angle_gamma   90.00
#
_symmetry.space_group_name_H-M   'P 1'
#
loop_
_entity.id
_entity.type
_entity.pdbx_description
1 polymer ?
#
loop_
_entity_poly.entity_id
_entity_poly.type
_entity_poly.pdbx_seq_one_letter_code
_entity_poly.pdbx_strand_id
1 'polypeptide(L)'
;MTNTTKPAKLNHVAITMDPRVLDDQGRADVLDFYGEVFGWREGDNTGETGNPLILTTGAFGQFVYLLPADPPMTAPPLDHFGILVDELDELHAIVTRAKGYQAHDDRVKIIDVHARTTHGPTHDYTLTSTYIGFVLPLMVEVQHLVRHEHGRF
;
A
#
# COMPACT_ATOMS: atom_id res chain seq x y z
N MET A 1 23.95 10.55 29.83
CA MET A 1 22.51 10.89 29.62
C MET A 1 21.98 10.01 28.55
N THR A 2 21.12 9.05 28.89
CA THR A 2 20.47 8.19 27.89
C THR A 2 19.43 9.03 27.15
N ASN A 3 19.61 9.17 25.84
CA ASN A 3 18.64 9.87 25.01
C ASN A 3 17.33 9.05 24.99
N THR A 4 16.30 9.55 25.68
CA THR A 4 14.99 8.91 25.82
C THR A 4 14.01 9.34 24.73
N THR A 5 14.50 9.86 23.61
CA THR A 5 13.64 10.31 22.51
C THR A 5 12.88 9.12 21.93
N LYS A 6 11.56 9.14 22.07
CA LYS A 6 10.69 8.13 21.48
C LYS A 6 10.65 8.33 19.94
N PRO A 7 10.90 7.31 19.13
CA PRO A 7 10.88 7.46 17.68
C PRO A 7 9.48 7.85 17.19
N ALA A 8 9.44 8.78 16.23
CA ALA A 8 8.21 9.10 15.52
C ALA A 8 7.78 7.93 14.62
N LYS A 9 6.48 7.81 14.37
CA LYS A 9 5.91 6.77 13.52
C LYS A 9 5.47 7.35 12.19
N LEU A 10 5.69 6.60 11.11
CA LEU A 10 5.09 6.91 9.83
C LEU A 10 3.57 6.76 9.94
N ASN A 11 2.81 7.75 9.43
CA ASN A 11 1.35 7.72 9.50
C ASN A 11 0.68 7.84 8.13
N HIS A 12 1.29 8.47 7.14
CA HIS A 12 0.68 8.58 5.81
C HIS A 12 1.70 8.67 4.68
N VAL A 13 1.21 8.39 3.48
CA VAL A 13 1.89 8.67 2.21
C VAL A 13 1.01 9.65 1.44
N ALA A 14 1.58 10.78 1.00
CA ALA A 14 0.88 11.75 0.16
C ALA A 14 1.35 11.63 -1.29
N ILE A 15 0.41 11.57 -2.21
CA ILE A 15 0.63 11.36 -3.64
C ILE A 15 -0.15 12.42 -4.41
N THR A 16 0.53 13.19 -5.26
CA THR A 16 -0.15 14.11 -6.16
C THR A 16 -0.64 13.37 -7.41
N MET A 17 -1.91 13.59 -7.76
CA MET A 17 -2.61 12.94 -8.85
C MET A 17 -3.07 13.95 -9.90
N ASP A 18 -3.12 13.55 -11.15
CA ASP A 18 -3.79 14.34 -12.19
C ASP A 18 -5.25 14.59 -11.77
N PRO A 19 -5.72 15.84 -11.73
CA PRO A 19 -7.10 16.14 -11.33
C PRO A 19 -8.15 15.40 -12.13
N ARG A 20 -7.86 15.04 -13.40
CA ARG A 20 -8.75 14.26 -14.28
C ARG A 20 -8.91 12.81 -13.83
N VAL A 21 -7.94 12.28 -13.08
CA VAL A 21 -7.99 10.93 -12.50
C VAL A 21 -8.75 10.92 -11.18
N LEU A 22 -8.90 12.08 -10.54
CA LEU A 22 -9.67 12.26 -9.30
C LEU A 22 -11.03 12.95 -9.55
N ASP A 23 -11.58 12.84 -10.76
CA ASP A 23 -12.97 13.15 -11.02
C ASP A 23 -13.92 12.13 -10.33
N ASP A 24 -15.23 12.32 -10.43
CA ASP A 24 -16.19 11.47 -9.74
C ASP A 24 -16.02 9.98 -10.09
N GLN A 25 -15.77 9.66 -11.36
CA GLN A 25 -15.57 8.27 -11.78
C GLN A 25 -14.23 7.73 -11.29
N GLY A 26 -13.15 8.50 -11.43
CA GLY A 26 -11.82 8.07 -10.98
C GLY A 26 -11.75 7.86 -9.47
N ARG A 27 -12.45 8.71 -8.69
CA ARG A 27 -12.61 8.52 -7.23
C ARG A 27 -13.37 7.23 -6.91
N ALA A 28 -14.46 6.97 -7.63
CA ALA A 28 -15.22 5.73 -7.48
C ALA A 28 -14.38 4.50 -7.81
N ASP A 29 -13.64 4.52 -8.92
CA ASP A 29 -12.74 3.43 -9.33
C ASP A 29 -11.66 3.16 -8.26
N VAL A 30 -11.04 4.20 -7.73
CA VAL A 30 -10.02 4.09 -6.68
C VAL A 30 -10.62 3.50 -5.41
N LEU A 31 -11.76 4.00 -4.96
CA LEU A 31 -12.44 3.49 -3.75
C LEU A 31 -12.87 2.04 -3.90
N ASP A 32 -13.39 1.68 -5.06
CA ASP A 32 -13.82 0.31 -5.37
C ASP A 32 -12.64 -0.66 -5.33
N PHE A 33 -11.58 -0.36 -6.09
CA PHE A 33 -10.39 -1.22 -6.13
C PHE A 33 -9.72 -1.36 -4.77
N TYR A 34 -9.35 -0.25 -4.11
CA TYR A 34 -8.64 -0.31 -2.83
C TYR A 34 -9.53 -0.83 -1.70
N GLY A 35 -10.86 -0.63 -1.81
CA GLY A 35 -11.84 -1.22 -0.91
C GLY A 35 -11.93 -2.73 -1.07
N GLU A 36 -12.10 -3.23 -2.29
CA GLU A 36 -12.22 -4.68 -2.55
C GLU A 36 -10.91 -5.42 -2.26
N VAL A 37 -9.78 -4.90 -2.76
CA VAL A 37 -8.50 -5.61 -2.67
C VAL A 37 -7.88 -5.53 -1.28
N PHE A 38 -7.87 -4.35 -0.65
CA PHE A 38 -7.15 -4.10 0.59
C PHE A 38 -8.06 -3.84 1.81
N GLY A 39 -9.36 -3.68 1.60
CA GLY A 39 -10.30 -3.30 2.67
C GLY A 39 -10.18 -1.85 3.10
N TRP A 40 -9.53 -0.98 2.30
CA TRP A 40 -9.40 0.43 2.61
C TRP A 40 -10.71 1.18 2.39
N ARG A 41 -10.88 2.30 3.07
CA ARG A 41 -12.12 3.07 3.05
C ARG A 41 -11.84 4.55 2.88
N GLU A 42 -12.82 5.26 2.34
CA GLU A 42 -12.76 6.71 2.30
C GLU A 42 -12.68 7.32 3.71
N GLY A 43 -11.87 8.35 3.87
CA GLY A 43 -11.75 9.10 5.12
C GLY A 43 -12.84 10.17 5.26
N ASP A 44 -13.11 10.58 6.50
CA ASP A 44 -14.25 11.46 6.85
C ASP A 44 -14.14 12.91 6.33
N ASN A 45 -12.94 13.35 5.93
CA ASN A 45 -12.68 14.73 5.49
C ASN A 45 -12.54 14.88 3.98
N THR A 46 -12.99 13.91 3.22
CA THR A 46 -13.10 13.98 1.78
C THR A 46 -14.55 14.28 1.39
N GLY A 47 -14.81 14.71 0.26
CA GLY A 47 -16.20 15.00 -0.05
C GLY A 47 -16.39 15.35 -1.50
N GLU A 48 -16.05 16.54 -1.90
CA GLU A 48 -16.42 17.07 -3.20
C GLU A 48 -15.31 16.85 -4.23
N THR A 49 -15.71 16.73 -5.49
CA THR A 49 -14.81 16.74 -6.65
C THR A 49 -13.84 17.92 -6.57
N GLY A 50 -12.57 17.66 -6.81
CA GLY A 50 -11.49 18.67 -6.70
C GLY A 50 -10.85 18.75 -5.32
N ASN A 51 -11.42 18.07 -4.31
CA ASN A 51 -10.79 17.91 -2.99
C ASN A 51 -9.88 16.67 -2.97
N PRO A 52 -8.94 16.61 -2.04
CA PRO A 52 -8.16 15.40 -1.81
C PRO A 52 -9.03 14.19 -1.52
N LEU A 53 -8.56 13.00 -1.92
CA LEU A 53 -9.15 11.73 -1.53
C LEU A 53 -8.26 11.07 -0.48
N ILE A 54 -8.84 10.69 0.66
CA ILE A 54 -8.14 10.00 1.73
C ILE A 54 -8.60 8.54 1.75
N LEU A 55 -7.66 7.61 1.67
CA LEU A 55 -7.88 6.19 1.86
C LEU A 55 -7.35 5.78 3.22
N THR A 56 -8.22 5.45 4.16
CA THR A 56 -7.84 4.92 5.49
C THR A 56 -7.45 3.46 5.37
N THR A 57 -6.31 3.07 5.95
CA THR A 57 -5.71 1.75 5.77
C THR A 57 -6.02 0.75 6.89
N GLY A 58 -7.01 1.05 7.74
CA GLY A 58 -7.47 0.15 8.80
C GLY A 58 -6.82 0.41 10.16
N ALA A 59 -5.63 0.97 10.23
CA ALA A 59 -5.02 1.38 11.49
C ALA A 59 -5.32 2.86 11.76
N PHE A 60 -5.69 3.19 13.01
CA PHE A 60 -5.97 4.57 13.40
C PHE A 60 -4.80 5.50 13.08
N GLY A 61 -5.07 6.57 12.35
CA GLY A 61 -4.08 7.58 11.95
C GLY A 61 -3.17 7.17 10.79
N GLN A 62 -3.44 6.04 10.11
CA GLN A 62 -2.72 5.63 8.90
C GLN A 62 -3.60 5.77 7.67
N PHE A 63 -3.07 6.42 6.64
CA PHE A 63 -3.83 6.69 5.42
C PHE A 63 -2.94 6.98 4.21
N VAL A 64 -3.49 6.81 3.03
CA VAL A 64 -2.94 7.32 1.77
C VAL A 64 -3.71 8.57 1.39
N TYR A 65 -2.98 9.64 1.08
CA TYR A 65 -3.54 10.96 0.79
C TYR A 65 -3.31 11.31 -0.67
N LEU A 66 -4.38 11.34 -1.47
CA LEU A 66 -4.34 11.64 -2.89
C LEU A 66 -4.75 13.11 -3.10
N LEU A 67 -3.81 13.91 -3.63
CA LEU A 67 -4.01 15.34 -3.82
C LEU A 67 -4.11 15.65 -5.31
N PRO A 68 -5.16 16.34 -5.77
CA PRO A 68 -5.18 16.87 -7.14
C PRO A 68 -4.05 17.88 -7.35
N ALA A 69 -3.22 17.68 -8.37
CA ALA A 69 -2.13 18.60 -8.71
C ALA A 69 -1.77 18.54 -10.19
N ASP A 70 -1.33 19.67 -10.71
CA ASP A 70 -0.77 19.78 -12.06
C ASP A 70 0.57 20.56 -11.98
N PRO A 71 1.71 19.93 -12.30
CA PRO A 71 1.87 18.55 -12.73
C PRO A 71 1.65 17.53 -11.58
N PRO A 72 1.14 16.33 -11.89
CA PRO A 72 1.01 15.26 -10.91
C PRO A 72 2.38 14.60 -10.63
N MET A 73 2.42 13.75 -9.59
CA MET A 73 3.57 12.89 -9.34
C MET A 73 3.80 11.92 -10.51
N THR A 74 5.04 11.76 -10.89
CA THR A 74 5.51 10.70 -11.78
C THR A 74 6.57 9.88 -11.06
N ALA A 75 6.50 8.56 -11.19
CA ALA A 75 7.44 7.65 -10.53
C ALA A 75 7.89 6.54 -11.49
N PRO A 76 9.11 6.01 -11.31
CA PRO A 76 9.53 4.79 -11.99
C PRO A 76 8.55 3.63 -11.70
N PRO A 77 8.41 2.67 -12.63
CA PRO A 77 7.37 1.62 -12.54
C PRO A 77 7.42 0.73 -11.29
N LEU A 78 8.56 0.66 -10.60
CA LEU A 78 8.74 -0.16 -9.40
C LEU A 78 8.78 0.67 -8.10
N ASP A 79 8.60 1.98 -8.18
CA ASP A 79 8.50 2.79 -6.97
C ASP A 79 7.21 2.45 -6.24
N HIS A 80 7.32 2.29 -4.94
CA HIS A 80 6.25 1.73 -4.11
C HIS A 80 6.31 2.25 -2.68
N PHE A 81 5.24 2.01 -1.95
CA PHE A 81 5.23 2.04 -0.49
C PHE A 81 4.75 0.69 0.05
N GLY A 82 5.24 0.31 1.22
CA GLY A 82 4.97 -1.00 1.81
C GLY A 82 3.87 -0.96 2.86
N ILE A 83 3.06 -2.03 2.88
CA ILE A 83 2.14 -2.37 3.96
C ILE A 83 2.49 -3.74 4.51
N LEU A 84 2.28 -3.93 5.80
CA LEU A 84 2.54 -5.20 6.47
C LEU A 84 1.22 -5.91 6.75
N VAL A 85 1.18 -7.22 6.52
CA VAL A 85 0.13 -8.12 6.97
C VAL A 85 0.68 -9.09 8.02
N ASP A 86 -0.15 -9.46 8.98
CA ASP A 86 0.27 -10.32 10.08
C ASP A 86 0.38 -11.79 9.66
N GLU A 87 -0.48 -12.22 8.72
CA GLU A 87 -0.57 -13.60 8.29
C GLU A 87 -0.26 -13.76 6.79
N LEU A 88 0.45 -14.83 6.42
CA LEU A 88 0.76 -15.14 5.02
C LEU A 88 -0.50 -15.40 4.19
N ASP A 89 -1.51 -16.01 4.78
CA ASP A 89 -2.79 -16.27 4.11
C ASP A 89 -3.52 -14.97 3.75
N GLU A 90 -3.35 -13.91 4.53
CA GLU A 90 -3.90 -12.60 4.21
C GLU A 90 -3.24 -12.01 2.95
N LEU A 91 -1.90 -12.12 2.83
CA LEU A 91 -1.19 -11.74 1.62
C LEU A 91 -1.74 -12.48 0.39
N HIS A 92 -1.92 -13.80 0.48
CA HIS A 92 -2.47 -14.60 -0.61
C HIS A 92 -3.92 -14.23 -0.93
N ALA A 93 -4.73 -13.89 0.07
CA ALA A 93 -6.10 -13.43 -0.12
C ALA A 93 -6.15 -12.09 -0.87
N ILE A 94 -5.26 -11.14 -0.52
CA ILE A 94 -5.12 -9.87 -1.25
C ILE A 94 -4.76 -10.12 -2.72
N VAL A 95 -3.78 -10.97 -2.99
CA VAL A 95 -3.38 -11.32 -4.37
C VAL A 95 -4.54 -11.94 -5.14
N THR A 96 -5.31 -12.82 -4.51
CA THR A 96 -6.47 -13.46 -5.12
C THR A 96 -7.53 -12.43 -5.54
N ARG A 97 -7.85 -11.47 -4.64
CA ARG A 97 -8.79 -10.38 -4.96
C ARG A 97 -8.25 -9.49 -6.08
N ALA A 98 -6.97 -9.12 -6.04
CA ALA A 98 -6.34 -8.30 -7.07
C ALA A 98 -6.38 -8.98 -8.45
N LYS A 99 -6.12 -10.29 -8.51
CA LYS A 99 -6.24 -11.08 -9.76
C LYS A 99 -7.69 -11.18 -10.24
N GLY A 100 -8.64 -11.28 -9.31
CA GLY A 100 -10.08 -11.22 -9.63
C GLY A 100 -10.45 -9.89 -10.27
N TYR A 101 -9.99 -8.78 -9.70
CA TYR A 101 -10.22 -7.44 -10.25
C TYR A 101 -9.53 -7.26 -11.60
N GLN A 102 -8.29 -7.72 -11.76
CA GLN A 102 -7.52 -7.66 -13.01
C GLN A 102 -8.23 -8.37 -14.18
N ALA A 103 -9.04 -9.36 -13.90
CA ALA A 103 -9.78 -10.11 -14.95
C ALA A 103 -10.78 -9.24 -15.73
N HIS A 104 -11.19 -8.09 -15.16
CA HIS A 104 -12.13 -7.15 -15.78
C HIS A 104 -11.64 -5.71 -15.87
N ASP A 105 -10.45 -5.40 -15.31
CA ASP A 105 -9.81 -4.09 -15.43
C ASP A 105 -8.31 -4.22 -15.66
N ASP A 106 -7.86 -3.92 -16.87
CA ASP A 106 -6.48 -4.07 -17.33
C ASP A 106 -5.51 -3.02 -16.75
N ARG A 107 -6.02 -2.01 -16.04
CA ARG A 107 -5.20 -1.03 -15.31
C ARG A 107 -4.52 -1.64 -14.10
N VAL A 108 -4.99 -2.80 -13.61
CA VAL A 108 -4.38 -3.50 -12.47
C VAL A 108 -3.05 -4.13 -12.89
N LYS A 109 -2.00 -3.85 -12.14
CA LYS A 109 -0.66 -4.43 -12.31
C LYS A 109 -0.32 -5.27 -11.09
N ILE A 110 0.19 -6.48 -11.32
CA ILE A 110 0.59 -7.40 -10.24
C ILE A 110 1.96 -7.95 -10.57
N ILE A 111 2.87 -7.87 -9.58
CA ILE A 111 4.11 -8.64 -9.57
C ILE A 111 3.88 -9.81 -8.64
N ASP A 112 4.07 -11.01 -9.14
CA ASP A 112 3.78 -12.25 -8.41
C ASP A 112 4.53 -12.35 -7.09
N VAL A 113 3.93 -13.13 -6.18
CA VAL A 113 4.48 -13.38 -4.85
C VAL A 113 5.88 -13.99 -4.96
N HIS A 114 6.80 -13.43 -4.20
CA HIS A 114 8.15 -13.97 -4.04
C HIS A 114 8.57 -13.91 -2.57
N ALA A 115 9.44 -14.83 -2.19
CA ALA A 115 10.00 -14.89 -0.85
C ALA A 115 11.52 -14.77 -0.89
N ARG A 116 12.08 -14.06 0.09
CA ARG A 116 13.51 -13.86 0.26
C ARG A 116 13.89 -13.98 1.73
N THR A 117 14.91 -14.79 2.02
CA THR A 117 15.50 -14.82 3.34
C THR A 117 16.75 -13.95 3.36
N THR A 118 16.86 -13.11 4.37
CA THR A 118 18.03 -12.26 4.63
C THR A 118 18.64 -12.67 5.96
N HIS A 119 19.95 -12.93 5.95
CA HIS A 119 20.71 -13.30 7.14
C HIS A 119 21.27 -12.04 7.81
N GLY A 120 20.82 -11.79 9.02
CA GLY A 120 21.28 -10.66 9.84
C GLY A 120 22.26 -11.09 10.93
N PRO A 121 22.93 -10.15 11.60
CA PRO A 121 23.91 -10.48 12.65
C PRO A 121 23.28 -11.12 13.90
N THR A 122 22.00 -10.88 14.15
CA THR A 122 21.29 -11.39 15.34
C THR A 122 20.06 -12.22 15.00
N HIS A 123 19.50 -12.06 13.83
CA HIS A 123 18.26 -12.71 13.38
C HIS A 123 18.27 -12.88 11.88
N ASP A 124 17.66 -13.94 11.40
CA ASP A 124 17.27 -14.08 10.02
C ASP A 124 15.84 -13.59 9.82
N TYR A 125 15.57 -13.07 8.63
CA TYR A 125 14.23 -12.61 8.24
C TYR A 125 13.83 -13.27 6.94
N THR A 126 12.62 -13.81 6.91
CA THR A 126 11.98 -14.19 5.65
C THR A 126 10.93 -13.16 5.33
N LEU A 127 11.12 -12.46 4.22
CA LEU A 127 10.19 -11.52 3.63
C LEU A 127 9.49 -12.20 2.47
N THR A 128 8.17 -12.31 2.55
CA THR A 128 7.30 -12.67 1.42
C THR A 128 6.58 -11.42 0.98
N SER A 129 6.67 -11.07 -0.30
CA SER A 129 6.03 -9.86 -0.81
C SER A 129 5.47 -10.03 -2.23
N THR A 130 4.54 -9.13 -2.56
CA THR A 130 3.97 -8.91 -3.88
C THR A 130 3.75 -7.42 -4.09
N TYR A 131 3.71 -6.96 -5.34
CA TYR A 131 3.45 -5.56 -5.67
C TYR A 131 2.17 -5.47 -6.47
N ILE A 132 1.28 -4.58 -6.06
CA ILE A 132 -0.03 -4.38 -6.70
C ILE A 132 -0.19 -2.89 -6.99
N GLY A 133 -0.47 -2.57 -8.25
CA GLY A 133 -0.69 -1.19 -8.71
C GLY A 133 -2.05 -1.04 -9.38
N PHE A 134 -2.69 0.09 -9.15
CA PHE A 134 -3.92 0.50 -9.84
C PHE A 134 -4.03 2.03 -9.79
N VAL A 135 -4.01 2.67 -10.94
CA VAL A 135 -4.20 4.13 -11.12
C VAL A 135 -3.14 5.00 -10.44
N LEU A 136 -2.69 4.67 -9.23
CA LEU A 136 -1.65 5.44 -8.52
C LEU A 136 -0.30 5.33 -9.22
N PRO A 137 0.54 6.38 -9.16
CA PRO A 137 1.90 6.35 -9.71
C PRO A 137 2.84 5.43 -8.92
N LEU A 138 2.52 5.10 -7.68
CA LEU A 138 3.24 4.16 -6.83
C LEU A 138 2.49 2.85 -6.72
N MET A 139 3.23 1.74 -6.68
CA MET A 139 2.66 0.45 -6.33
C MET A 139 2.52 0.30 -4.81
N VAL A 140 1.67 -0.60 -4.38
CA VAL A 140 1.59 -1.07 -2.99
C VAL A 140 2.35 -2.37 -2.89
N GLU A 141 3.44 -2.39 -2.11
CA GLU A 141 4.10 -3.64 -1.73
C GLU A 141 3.39 -4.23 -0.52
N VAL A 142 2.80 -5.40 -0.67
CA VAL A 142 2.22 -6.16 0.45
C VAL A 142 3.29 -7.08 0.99
N GLN A 143 3.59 -6.98 2.27
CA GLN A 143 4.66 -7.72 2.92
C GLN A 143 4.12 -8.59 4.06
N HIS A 144 4.64 -9.83 4.15
CA HIS A 144 4.60 -10.67 5.33
C HIS A 144 6.03 -10.94 5.78
N LEU A 145 6.35 -10.62 7.03
CA LEU A 145 7.70 -10.68 7.57
C LEU A 145 7.78 -11.66 8.74
N VAL A 146 8.59 -12.68 8.60
CA VAL A 146 8.89 -13.63 9.68
C VAL A 146 10.31 -13.42 10.17
N ARG A 147 10.47 -13.22 11.48
CA ARG A 147 11.76 -13.17 12.17
C ARG A 147 12.10 -14.54 12.70
N HIS A 148 13.30 -15.01 12.40
CA HIS A 148 13.85 -16.25 12.93
C HIS A 148 14.95 -15.92 13.93
N GLU A 149 14.80 -16.36 15.16
CA GLU A 149 15.88 -16.23 16.16
C GLU A 149 16.95 -17.25 15.88
N HIS A 150 18.22 -16.83 15.89
CA HIS A 150 19.34 -17.76 15.88
C HIS A 150 19.27 -18.57 17.17
N GLY A 151 19.14 -19.88 17.06
CA GLY A 151 19.21 -20.77 18.22
C GLY A 151 20.51 -20.51 18.97
N ARG A 152 20.43 -20.25 20.26
CA ARG A 152 21.63 -20.31 21.12
C ARG A 152 22.03 -21.81 21.19
N PHE A 153 23.08 -22.15 20.49
CA PHE A 153 23.75 -23.40 20.68
C PHE A 153 24.59 -23.36 21.96
#